data_39d48c098f31209a4639c7517f3f72dd
#
_entry.id   39d48c098f31209a4639c7517f3f72dd
#
_cell.length_a   1.000
_cell.length_b   1.000
_cell.length_c   1.000
_cell.angle_alpha   90.00
_cell.angle_beta   90.00
_cell.angle_gamma   90.00
#
_symmetry.space_group_name_H-M   'P 1'
#
loop_
_entity.id
_entity.type
_entity.pdbx_description
1 polymer ?
#
loop_
_entity_poly.entity_id
_entity_poly.type
_entity_poly.pdbx_seq_one_letter_code
_entity_poly.pdbx_strand_id
1 'polypeptide(L)'
;MKHRTLKSGVAAAAAIGILVVGSASAYAAYRYLTPSQVADQMTEDGALAKEFESKDAITINETQKSAGYEITLMGIVTGKDLSVVVNDENRSVISTKKTYAVTAITKEDGTPMPGQMDDSYQTFCVSALIHGKSFMDVNNGTLGAGAQAFVQDGVQYQLLECDDLEIFANMGVYLGVVESFGQESQAFTLDEKTG
;
A
#
# COMPACT_ATOMS: atom_id res chain seq x y z
N MET A 1 -24.81 31.71 2.17
CA MET A 1 -23.75 30.81 1.66
C MET A 1 -23.46 29.80 2.75
N LYS A 2 -23.83 28.51 2.54
CA LYS A 2 -23.56 27.45 3.52
C LYS A 2 -22.18 26.86 3.21
N HIS A 3 -21.22 27.08 4.07
CA HIS A 3 -19.94 26.38 4.03
C HIS A 3 -20.19 24.90 4.36
N ARG A 4 -20.04 24.04 3.35
CA ARG A 4 -19.92 22.60 3.54
C ARG A 4 -18.50 22.33 4.03
N THR A 5 -18.34 22.06 5.31
CA THR A 5 -17.14 21.40 5.84
C THR A 5 -17.09 19.99 5.26
N LEU A 6 -16.15 19.74 4.36
CA LEU A 6 -15.80 18.35 3.97
C LEU A 6 -15.24 17.67 5.21
N LYS A 7 -15.85 16.55 5.58
CA LYS A 7 -15.29 15.67 6.62
C LYS A 7 -14.01 15.03 6.04
N SER A 8 -12.91 15.24 6.71
CA SER A 8 -11.55 14.89 6.30
C SER A 8 -11.22 13.39 6.23
N GLY A 9 -12.13 12.50 6.22
CA GLY A 9 -11.87 11.07 6.12
C GLY A 9 -12.33 10.43 4.80
N VAL A 10 -13.17 11.12 4.03
CA VAL A 10 -13.81 10.53 2.84
C VAL A 10 -13.15 10.99 1.53
N ALA A 11 -12.33 12.04 1.57
CA ALA A 11 -11.73 12.61 0.36
C ALA A 11 -10.58 11.75 -0.20
N ALA A 12 -9.84 11.04 0.62
CA ALA A 12 -8.73 10.18 0.18
C ALA A 12 -9.22 8.95 -0.59
N ALA A 13 -10.39 8.40 -0.21
CA ALA A 13 -10.96 7.22 -0.87
C ALA A 13 -11.41 7.47 -2.31
N ALA A 14 -11.85 8.69 -2.62
CA ALA A 14 -12.34 9.02 -3.97
C ALA A 14 -11.20 9.29 -4.97
N ALA A 15 -9.98 9.45 -4.50
CA ALA A 15 -8.84 9.82 -5.32
C ALA A 15 -7.92 8.65 -5.69
N ILE A 16 -8.11 7.46 -5.09
CA ILE A 16 -7.35 6.28 -5.47
C ILE A 16 -8.01 5.68 -6.69
N GLY A 17 -7.63 6.17 -7.85
CA GLY A 17 -8.01 5.61 -9.13
C GLY A 17 -7.20 4.35 -9.39
N ILE A 18 -7.66 3.20 -8.91
CA ILE A 18 -7.18 1.92 -9.40
C ILE A 18 -7.89 1.68 -10.73
N LEU A 19 -7.15 1.71 -11.82
CA LEU A 19 -7.68 1.34 -13.12
C LEU A 19 -7.90 -0.17 -13.14
N VAL A 20 -9.07 -0.61 -12.70
CA VAL A 20 -9.46 -2.02 -12.77
C VAL A 20 -9.96 -2.33 -14.15
N VAL A 21 -9.11 -2.92 -14.98
CA VAL A 21 -9.60 -3.68 -16.14
C VAL A 21 -9.97 -5.05 -15.61
N GLY A 22 -11.28 -5.25 -15.40
CA GLY A 22 -11.82 -6.40 -14.72
C GLY A 22 -11.38 -7.74 -15.31
N SER A 23 -10.96 -8.62 -14.42
CA SER A 23 -11.19 -10.04 -14.53
C SER A 23 -11.60 -10.54 -13.15
N ALA A 24 -12.82 -11.03 -13.03
CA ALA A 24 -13.24 -11.80 -11.88
C ALA A 24 -12.37 -13.06 -11.84
N SER A 25 -11.27 -13.00 -11.11
CA SER A 25 -10.36 -14.12 -10.97
C SER A 25 -10.55 -14.78 -9.62
N ALA A 26 -10.51 -16.06 -9.68
CA ALA A 26 -10.44 -17.11 -8.68
C ALA A 26 -10.08 -16.66 -7.23
N TYR A 27 -10.99 -16.01 -6.58
CA TYR A 27 -11.02 -15.79 -5.11
C TYR A 27 -11.11 -17.11 -4.31
N ALA A 28 -10.96 -18.25 -4.99
CA ALA A 28 -11.40 -19.53 -4.44
C ALA A 28 -10.35 -20.34 -3.70
N ALA A 29 -9.07 -19.95 -3.73
CA ALA A 29 -8.00 -20.78 -3.16
C ALA A 29 -7.34 -20.23 -1.89
N TYR A 30 -7.25 -18.92 -1.73
CA TYR A 30 -6.59 -18.31 -0.57
C TYR A 30 -7.59 -17.63 0.36
N ARG A 31 -7.50 -17.96 1.65
CA ARG A 31 -8.21 -17.22 2.70
C ARG A 31 -7.27 -16.13 3.19
N TYR A 32 -7.36 -14.97 2.59
CA TYR A 32 -6.55 -13.82 2.99
C TYR A 32 -6.81 -13.41 4.44
N LEU A 33 -5.75 -12.99 5.13
CA LEU A 33 -5.88 -12.21 6.34
C LEU A 33 -6.59 -10.90 6.04
N THR A 34 -7.28 -10.32 7.01
CA THR A 34 -7.78 -8.94 6.89
C THR A 34 -6.63 -7.93 7.07
N PRO A 35 -6.76 -6.67 6.59
CA PRO A 35 -5.76 -5.64 6.85
C PRO A 35 -5.44 -5.46 8.34
N SER A 36 -6.43 -5.55 9.22
CA SER A 36 -6.24 -5.53 10.67
C SER A 36 -5.37 -6.68 11.17
N GLN A 37 -5.62 -7.91 10.70
CA GLN A 37 -4.82 -9.07 11.07
C GLN A 37 -3.37 -8.97 10.55
N VAL A 38 -3.16 -8.42 9.36
CA VAL A 38 -1.83 -8.16 8.82
C VAL A 38 -1.10 -7.12 9.68
N ALA A 39 -1.77 -6.03 10.03
CA ALA A 39 -1.22 -5.00 10.89
C ALA A 39 -0.87 -5.54 12.29
N ASP A 40 -1.74 -6.37 12.87
CA ASP A 40 -1.51 -6.98 14.20
C ASP A 40 -0.25 -7.87 14.24
N GLN A 41 0.07 -8.55 13.13
CA GLN A 41 1.30 -9.36 13.06
C GLN A 41 2.58 -8.54 12.85
N MET A 42 2.46 -7.30 12.37
CA MET A 42 3.59 -6.44 12.06
C MET A 42 3.84 -5.35 13.12
N THR A 43 2.94 -5.20 14.10
CA THR A 43 3.00 -4.14 15.10
C THR A 43 2.83 -4.69 16.51
N GLU A 44 3.59 -4.15 17.48
CA GLU A 44 3.63 -4.70 18.83
C GLU A 44 2.42 -4.28 19.70
N ASP A 45 1.80 -3.14 19.43
CA ASP A 45 0.79 -2.53 20.31
C ASP A 45 -0.66 -2.69 19.82
N GLY A 46 -0.85 -3.24 18.62
CA GLY A 46 -2.14 -3.43 17.99
C GLY A 46 -2.90 -2.12 17.68
N ALA A 47 -2.23 -0.96 17.76
CA ALA A 47 -2.87 0.33 17.50
C ALA A 47 -3.26 0.45 16.03
N LEU A 48 -2.36 0.07 15.11
CA LEU A 48 -2.64 0.08 13.68
C LEU A 48 -3.73 -0.92 13.28
N ALA A 49 -3.75 -2.09 13.92
CA ALA A 49 -4.82 -3.08 13.71
C ALA A 49 -6.21 -2.49 14.02
N LYS A 50 -6.33 -1.74 15.12
CA LYS A 50 -7.58 -1.04 15.49
C LYS A 50 -7.94 0.07 14.50
N GLU A 51 -6.94 0.78 13.96
CA GLU A 51 -7.20 1.78 12.93
C GLU A 51 -7.77 1.14 11.65
N PHE A 52 -7.29 -0.03 11.23
CA PHE A 52 -7.88 -0.78 10.12
C PHE A 52 -9.29 -1.31 10.40
N GLU A 53 -9.72 -1.39 11.65
CA GLU A 53 -11.10 -1.72 12.05
C GLU A 53 -11.99 -0.48 12.20
N SER A 54 -11.40 0.71 12.14
CA SER A 54 -12.12 1.96 12.30
C SER A 54 -12.99 2.28 11.08
N LYS A 55 -13.92 3.22 11.25
CA LYS A 55 -14.75 3.74 10.14
C LYS A 55 -13.96 4.58 9.12
N ASP A 56 -12.73 4.97 9.47
CA ASP A 56 -11.86 5.79 8.63
C ASP A 56 -10.96 4.90 7.75
N ALA A 57 -10.95 3.58 7.98
CA ALA A 57 -10.31 2.60 7.14
C ALA A 57 -11.10 2.38 5.83
N ILE A 58 -10.37 2.26 4.75
CA ILE A 58 -10.90 2.04 3.41
C ILE A 58 -10.57 0.61 3.00
N THR A 59 -11.57 -0.24 2.94
CA THR A 59 -11.44 -1.59 2.39
C THR A 59 -11.53 -1.50 0.87
N ILE A 60 -10.56 -2.06 0.15
CA ILE A 60 -10.45 -1.97 -1.31
C ILE A 60 -10.64 -3.36 -1.93
N ASN A 61 -9.77 -4.32 -1.63
CA ASN A 61 -9.79 -5.70 -2.16
C ASN A 61 -9.77 -5.78 -3.70
N GLU A 62 -8.98 -4.93 -4.33
CA GLU A 62 -8.81 -4.92 -5.78
C GLU A 62 -7.52 -5.62 -6.18
N THR A 63 -7.62 -6.52 -7.16
CA THR A 63 -6.52 -7.39 -7.61
C THR A 63 -6.12 -7.05 -9.03
N GLN A 64 -4.82 -6.96 -9.27
CA GLN A 64 -4.22 -6.91 -10.60
C GLN A 64 -3.26 -8.07 -10.81
N LYS A 65 -3.15 -8.50 -12.07
CA LYS A 65 -2.23 -9.57 -12.49
C LYS A 65 -1.09 -8.98 -13.31
N SER A 66 0.12 -9.34 -12.95
CA SER A 66 1.32 -8.92 -13.68
C SER A 66 2.48 -9.86 -13.40
N ALA A 67 3.25 -10.18 -14.43
CA ALA A 67 4.49 -10.95 -14.34
C ALA A 67 4.38 -12.30 -13.60
N GLY A 68 3.21 -12.95 -13.65
CA GLY A 68 2.96 -14.23 -12.97
C GLY A 68 2.49 -14.09 -11.52
N TYR A 69 2.18 -12.87 -11.07
CA TYR A 69 1.67 -12.58 -9.73
C TYR A 69 0.27 -11.96 -9.78
N GLU A 70 -0.52 -12.27 -8.77
CA GLU A 70 -1.74 -11.56 -8.41
C GLU A 70 -1.45 -10.66 -7.23
N ILE A 71 -1.64 -9.36 -7.41
CA ILE A 71 -1.38 -8.32 -6.40
C ILE A 71 -2.70 -7.71 -5.99
N THR A 72 -3.06 -7.86 -4.73
CA THR A 72 -4.31 -7.35 -4.17
C THR A 72 -4.01 -6.19 -3.22
N LEU A 73 -4.51 -4.99 -3.53
CA LEU A 73 -4.58 -3.90 -2.56
C LEU A 73 -5.79 -4.16 -1.65
N MET A 74 -5.53 -4.52 -0.41
CA MET A 74 -6.56 -4.96 0.52
C MET A 74 -7.27 -3.80 1.21
N GLY A 75 -6.50 -2.79 1.62
CA GLY A 75 -7.06 -1.63 2.29
C GLY A 75 -6.02 -0.58 2.63
N ILE A 76 -6.53 0.59 2.98
CA ILE A 76 -5.74 1.77 3.35
C ILE A 76 -6.36 2.40 4.59
N VAL A 77 -5.52 2.94 5.45
CA VAL A 77 -5.93 3.78 6.57
C VAL A 77 -4.94 4.92 6.79
N THR A 78 -5.41 6.03 7.29
CA THR A 78 -4.56 7.13 7.74
C THR A 78 -4.65 7.25 9.25
N GLY A 79 -3.51 7.24 9.91
CA GLY A 79 -3.41 7.31 11.36
C GLY A 79 -2.45 8.41 11.83
N LYS A 80 -2.63 8.85 13.06
CA LYS A 80 -1.77 9.81 13.74
C LYS A 80 -0.92 9.09 14.78
N ASP A 81 0.37 9.42 14.84
CA ASP A 81 1.29 8.93 15.86
C ASP A 81 1.40 7.39 15.95
N LEU A 82 1.20 6.72 14.81
CA LEU A 82 1.25 5.27 14.66
C LEU A 82 2.50 4.82 13.90
N SER A 83 3.66 5.42 14.17
CA SER A 83 4.89 5.03 13.48
C SER A 83 5.32 3.63 13.90
N VAL A 84 5.26 2.67 12.98
CA VAL A 84 5.52 1.25 13.26
C VAL A 84 6.60 0.64 12.38
N VAL A 85 6.87 1.22 11.22
CA VAL A 85 7.81 0.66 10.23
C VAL A 85 9.09 1.47 10.14
N VAL A 86 9.02 2.77 10.34
CA VAL A 86 10.16 3.69 10.26
C VAL A 86 10.55 4.11 11.67
N ASN A 87 11.66 3.57 12.17
CA ASN A 87 12.21 3.98 13.46
C ASN A 87 12.96 5.31 13.29
N ASP A 88 12.36 6.38 13.78
CA ASP A 88 12.68 7.76 13.40
C ASP A 88 13.54 8.50 14.45
N GLU A 89 14.55 7.84 15.00
CA GLU A 89 15.46 8.52 15.95
C GLU A 89 16.21 9.74 15.35
N ASN A 90 16.20 9.92 14.03
CA ASN A 90 16.96 10.98 13.33
C ASN A 90 16.16 11.76 12.27
N ARG A 91 14.84 11.63 12.17
CA ARG A 91 14.02 12.41 11.23
C ARG A 91 13.36 13.58 11.92
N SER A 92 13.51 14.77 11.37
CA SER A 92 12.62 15.87 11.67
C SER A 92 11.22 15.52 11.13
N VAL A 93 10.33 15.12 12.02
CA VAL A 93 8.95 14.74 11.73
C VAL A 93 8.24 15.92 11.09
N ILE A 94 8.04 15.88 9.77
CA ILE A 94 7.29 16.92 9.04
C ILE A 94 5.79 16.72 9.25
N SER A 95 5.35 15.48 9.48
CA SER A 95 3.94 15.16 9.76
C SER A 95 3.83 13.98 10.71
N THR A 96 2.96 14.11 11.72
CA THR A 96 2.58 13.01 12.62
C THR A 96 1.50 12.12 12.01
N LYS A 97 0.95 12.50 10.85
CA LYS A 97 -0.08 11.77 10.13
C LYS A 97 0.57 10.91 9.05
N LYS A 98 0.28 9.64 9.06
CA LYS A 98 0.83 8.65 8.12
C LYS A 98 -0.29 7.94 7.38
N THR A 99 0.01 7.48 6.18
CA THR A 99 -0.85 6.58 5.41
C THR A 99 -0.26 5.19 5.45
N TYR A 100 -1.12 4.22 5.72
CA TYR A 100 -0.79 2.79 5.76
C TYR A 100 -1.59 2.07 4.68
N ALA A 101 -0.92 1.20 3.92
CA ALA A 101 -1.55 0.36 2.90
C ALA A 101 -1.14 -1.10 3.08
N VAL A 102 -2.11 -2.01 2.99
CA VAL A 102 -1.86 -3.45 3.05
C VAL A 102 -2.08 -4.07 1.68
N THR A 103 -1.09 -4.85 1.23
CA THR A 103 -1.17 -5.65 0.01
C THR A 103 -0.98 -7.13 0.30
N ALA A 104 -1.61 -7.97 -0.51
CA ALA A 104 -1.38 -9.40 -0.57
C ALA A 104 -0.86 -9.76 -1.97
N ILE A 105 0.18 -10.59 -2.04
CA ILE A 105 0.81 -11.04 -3.27
C ILE A 105 0.77 -12.56 -3.31
N THR A 106 0.26 -13.11 -4.39
CA THR A 106 0.22 -14.55 -4.67
C THR A 106 0.72 -14.82 -6.08
N LYS A 107 1.06 -16.07 -6.38
CA LYS A 107 1.38 -16.48 -7.74
C LYS A 107 0.11 -16.81 -8.52
N GLU A 108 0.06 -16.43 -9.80
CA GLU A 108 -1.08 -16.69 -10.68
C GLU A 108 -1.31 -18.19 -10.93
N ASP A 109 -0.26 -19.01 -10.85
CA ASP A 109 -0.35 -20.45 -11.03
C ASP A 109 -0.86 -21.21 -9.78
N GLY A 110 -1.13 -20.48 -8.68
CA GLY A 110 -1.61 -21.03 -7.42
C GLY A 110 -0.53 -21.72 -6.59
N THR A 111 0.73 -21.70 -7.00
CA THR A 111 1.81 -22.21 -6.14
C THR A 111 2.07 -21.24 -4.99
N PRO A 112 2.41 -21.74 -3.79
CA PRO A 112 2.60 -20.86 -2.64
C PRO A 112 3.80 -19.92 -2.83
N MET A 113 3.69 -18.71 -2.27
CA MET A 113 4.84 -17.83 -2.12
C MET A 113 5.87 -18.48 -1.19
N PRO A 114 7.18 -18.39 -1.54
CA PRO A 114 8.24 -18.92 -0.69
C PRO A 114 8.34 -18.15 0.62
N GLY A 115 8.69 -18.84 1.71
CA GLY A 115 8.95 -18.21 3.01
C GLY A 115 10.18 -17.29 2.97
N GLN A 116 10.26 -16.34 3.91
CA GLN A 116 11.35 -15.35 3.97
C GLN A 116 12.76 -15.95 4.11
N MET A 117 12.88 -17.17 4.61
CA MET A 117 14.14 -17.89 4.77
C MET A 117 14.47 -18.82 3.59
N ASP A 118 13.64 -18.84 2.57
CA ASP A 118 13.82 -19.64 1.37
C ASP A 118 14.71 -18.88 0.38
N ASP A 119 15.65 -19.58 -0.27
CA ASP A 119 16.52 -19.01 -1.29
C ASP A 119 15.75 -18.44 -2.50
N SER A 120 14.54 -18.91 -2.72
CA SER A 120 13.62 -18.43 -3.76
C SER A 120 12.72 -17.27 -3.33
N TYR A 121 12.90 -16.74 -2.13
CA TYR A 121 12.12 -15.60 -1.64
C TYR A 121 12.30 -14.36 -2.53
N GLN A 122 11.18 -13.77 -2.93
CA GLN A 122 11.18 -12.55 -3.75
C GLN A 122 10.83 -11.34 -2.88
N THR A 123 11.64 -10.29 -3.01
CA THR A 123 11.37 -9.00 -2.37
C THR A 123 10.64 -8.11 -3.33
N PHE A 124 9.49 -7.59 -2.91
CA PHE A 124 8.74 -6.60 -3.67
C PHE A 124 8.87 -5.22 -3.01
N CYS A 125 9.09 -4.21 -3.83
CA CYS A 125 8.99 -2.82 -3.41
C CYS A 125 7.61 -2.30 -3.75
N VAL A 126 6.91 -1.81 -2.74
CA VAL A 126 5.60 -1.16 -2.89
C VAL A 126 5.81 0.34 -2.74
N SER A 127 5.29 1.14 -3.66
CA SER A 127 5.42 2.60 -3.65
C SER A 127 4.10 3.27 -4.01
N ALA A 128 3.80 4.37 -3.30
CA ALA A 128 2.76 5.27 -3.74
C ALA A 128 3.22 6.05 -4.97
N LEU A 129 2.38 6.13 -5.99
CA LEU A 129 2.56 6.89 -7.21
C LEU A 129 1.46 7.95 -7.28
N ILE A 130 1.81 9.16 -7.70
CA ILE A 130 0.88 10.29 -7.76
C ILE A 130 0.67 10.68 -9.20
N HIS A 131 -0.59 10.72 -9.64
CA HIS A 131 -0.93 11.16 -10.99
C HIS A 131 -0.35 12.54 -11.30
N GLY A 132 0.30 12.67 -12.45
CA GLY A 132 0.93 13.91 -12.88
C GLY A 132 2.23 14.28 -12.14
N LYS A 133 2.79 13.36 -11.33
CA LYS A 133 4.10 13.54 -10.69
C LYS A 133 5.10 12.50 -11.17
N SER A 134 6.31 12.96 -11.44
CA SER A 134 7.42 12.05 -11.71
C SER A 134 7.78 11.24 -10.47
N PHE A 135 8.11 9.97 -10.65
CA PHE A 135 8.66 9.13 -9.56
C PHE A 135 9.93 9.73 -8.95
N MET A 136 10.68 10.53 -9.70
CA MET A 136 11.86 11.24 -9.16
C MET A 136 11.48 12.34 -8.17
N ASP A 137 10.29 12.93 -8.29
CA ASP A 137 9.81 14.01 -7.41
C ASP A 137 9.04 13.46 -6.20
N VAL A 138 8.23 12.40 -6.40
CA VAL A 138 7.43 11.77 -5.35
C VAL A 138 7.63 10.26 -5.39
N ASN A 139 8.28 9.74 -4.37
CA ASN A 139 8.64 8.33 -4.23
C ASN A 139 8.77 7.95 -2.74
N ASN A 140 9.07 6.69 -2.47
CA ASN A 140 9.24 6.20 -1.11
C ASN A 140 10.25 7.02 -0.28
N GLY A 141 11.34 7.47 -0.90
CA GLY A 141 12.34 8.29 -0.21
C GLY A 141 11.81 9.67 0.19
N THR A 142 11.12 10.35 -0.73
CA THR A 142 10.55 11.70 -0.49
C THR A 142 9.32 11.65 0.40
N LEU A 143 8.58 10.52 0.41
CA LEU A 143 7.42 10.28 1.28
C LEU A 143 7.80 9.68 2.63
N GLY A 144 9.09 9.51 2.90
CA GLY A 144 9.53 8.89 4.14
C GLY A 144 8.96 7.50 4.36
N ALA A 145 8.77 6.75 3.28
CA ALA A 145 8.12 5.47 3.33
C ALA A 145 9.02 4.36 3.86
N GLY A 146 8.40 3.38 4.51
CA GLY A 146 8.97 2.10 4.88
C GLY A 146 7.97 0.99 4.65
N ALA A 147 8.45 -0.24 4.51
CA ALA A 147 7.59 -1.39 4.35
C ALA A 147 8.11 -2.58 5.16
N GLN A 148 7.16 -3.37 5.67
CA GLN A 148 7.42 -4.69 6.24
C GLN A 148 6.66 -5.74 5.43
N ALA A 149 7.19 -6.98 5.42
CA ALA A 149 6.56 -8.09 4.74
C ALA A 149 6.71 -9.39 5.54
N PHE A 150 5.73 -10.28 5.41
CA PHE A 150 5.82 -11.66 5.86
C PHE A 150 5.06 -12.59 4.90
N VAL A 151 5.33 -13.88 5.00
CA VAL A 151 4.59 -14.91 4.24
C VAL A 151 3.84 -15.81 5.21
N GLN A 152 2.54 -15.96 4.96
CA GLN A 152 1.68 -16.87 5.69
C GLN A 152 0.73 -17.59 4.75
N ASP A 153 0.61 -18.91 4.90
CA ASP A 153 -0.28 -19.77 4.10
C ASP A 153 -0.09 -19.62 2.57
N GLY A 154 1.16 -19.36 2.14
CA GLY A 154 1.51 -19.18 0.74
C GLY A 154 1.16 -17.82 0.16
N VAL A 155 0.79 -16.85 0.98
CA VAL A 155 0.53 -15.46 0.61
C VAL A 155 1.61 -14.57 1.22
N GLN A 156 2.20 -13.70 0.41
CA GLN A 156 3.09 -12.65 0.91
C GLN A 156 2.28 -11.38 1.19
N TYR A 157 2.25 -10.97 2.43
CA TYR A 157 1.62 -9.73 2.87
C TYR A 157 2.66 -8.64 3.01
N GLN A 158 2.29 -7.42 2.63
CA GLN A 158 3.11 -6.23 2.84
C GLN A 158 2.30 -5.11 3.47
N LEU A 159 2.92 -4.42 4.41
CA LEU A 159 2.44 -3.20 5.02
C LEU A 159 3.39 -2.07 4.62
N LEU A 160 2.87 -1.12 3.85
CA LEU A 160 3.53 0.14 3.51
C LEU A 160 3.10 1.20 4.53
N GLU A 161 4.06 1.93 5.08
CA GLU A 161 3.85 3.18 5.80
C GLU A 161 4.51 4.31 5.00
N CYS A 162 3.82 5.44 4.83
CA CYS A 162 4.39 6.63 4.21
C CYS A 162 3.76 7.90 4.81
N ASP A 163 4.31 9.06 4.48
CA ASP A 163 3.72 10.35 4.84
C ASP A 163 2.31 10.50 4.27
N ASP A 164 1.55 11.42 4.86
CA ASP A 164 0.13 11.63 4.55
C ASP A 164 -0.13 11.86 3.05
N LEU A 165 -0.77 10.89 2.40
CA LEU A 165 -1.15 10.96 0.99
C LEU A 165 -2.41 11.80 0.73
N GLU A 166 -3.15 12.23 1.76
CA GLU A 166 -4.34 13.07 1.56
C GLU A 166 -4.02 14.40 0.89
N ILE A 167 -2.79 14.89 1.02
CA ILE A 167 -2.34 16.11 0.31
C ILE A 167 -2.43 15.97 -1.22
N PHE A 168 -2.42 14.74 -1.73
CA PHE A 168 -2.55 14.42 -3.15
C PHE A 168 -3.95 13.93 -3.55
N ALA A 169 -4.94 14.00 -2.66
CA ALA A 169 -6.27 13.44 -2.88
C ALA A 169 -6.97 13.96 -4.16
N ASN A 170 -6.63 15.16 -4.62
CA ASN A 170 -7.20 15.74 -5.84
C ASN A 170 -6.46 15.33 -7.13
N MET A 171 -5.36 14.62 -7.01
CA MET A 171 -4.51 14.25 -8.15
C MET A 171 -4.69 12.78 -8.57
N GLY A 172 -5.14 11.93 -7.67
CA GLY A 172 -5.13 10.48 -7.85
C GLY A 172 -3.85 9.86 -7.30
N VAL A 173 -4.03 8.78 -6.56
CA VAL A 173 -2.93 8.00 -5.95
C VAL A 173 -3.04 6.56 -6.45
N TYR A 174 -1.94 6.02 -6.92
CA TYR A 174 -1.81 4.63 -7.35
C TYR A 174 -0.81 3.91 -6.45
N LEU A 175 -0.92 2.60 -6.40
CA LEU A 175 0.08 1.76 -5.76
C LEU A 175 0.86 1.00 -6.83
N GLY A 176 2.15 1.29 -6.91
CA GLY A 176 3.06 0.55 -7.79
C GLY A 176 3.77 -0.56 -7.01
N VAL A 177 3.91 -1.71 -7.63
CA VAL A 177 4.66 -2.85 -7.07
C VAL A 177 5.69 -3.29 -8.08
N VAL A 178 6.97 -3.35 -7.66
CA VAL A 178 8.07 -3.87 -8.49
C VAL A 178 8.80 -4.98 -7.75
N GLU A 179 9.25 -5.96 -8.49
CA GLU A 179 10.15 -6.99 -8.01
C GLU A 179 11.56 -6.42 -7.91
N SER A 180 12.17 -6.48 -6.76
CA SER A 180 13.49 -5.94 -6.40
C SER A 180 13.52 -4.45 -6.04
N PHE A 181 14.32 -4.14 -5.01
CA PHE A 181 14.64 -2.77 -4.63
C PHE A 181 15.63 -2.11 -5.58
N GLY A 182 15.51 -0.80 -5.77
CA GLY A 182 16.46 0.03 -6.51
C GLY A 182 16.22 0.09 -8.01
N GLN A 183 15.14 -0.53 -8.51
CA GLN A 183 14.76 -0.47 -9.93
C GLN A 183 13.48 0.34 -10.18
N GLU A 184 12.90 0.93 -9.15
CA GLU A 184 11.60 1.61 -9.19
C GLU A 184 11.62 2.79 -10.16
N SER A 185 12.71 3.55 -10.20
CA SER A 185 12.86 4.68 -11.13
C SER A 185 12.95 4.27 -12.60
N GLN A 186 13.28 3.00 -12.88
CA GLN A 186 13.27 2.45 -14.23
C GLN A 186 11.92 1.84 -14.59
N ALA A 187 11.19 1.34 -13.58
CA ALA A 187 9.88 0.72 -13.76
C ALA A 187 8.74 1.75 -13.91
N PHE A 188 8.85 2.89 -13.19
CA PHE A 188 7.82 3.92 -13.17
C PHE A 188 8.26 5.15 -13.96
N THR A 189 7.58 5.42 -15.05
CA THR A 189 7.80 6.61 -15.89
C THR A 189 6.51 7.41 -15.99
N LEU A 190 6.64 8.74 -15.92
CA LEU A 190 5.52 9.64 -16.16
C LEU A 190 5.20 9.69 -17.65
N ASP A 191 3.97 9.40 -18.03
CA ASP A 191 3.47 9.73 -19.36
C ASP A 191 3.07 11.22 -19.39
N GLU A 192 3.84 12.05 -20.08
CA GLU A 192 3.60 13.49 -20.15
C GLU A 192 2.24 13.88 -20.75
N LYS A 193 1.53 12.96 -21.41
CA LYS A 193 0.23 13.22 -22.03
C LYS A 193 -0.95 12.84 -21.14
N THR A 194 -0.78 11.80 -20.34
CA THR A 194 -1.87 11.26 -19.53
C THR A 194 -1.64 11.41 -18.02
N GLY A 195 -0.43 11.72 -17.60
CA GLY A 195 -0.05 11.90 -16.22
C GLY A 195 0.41 10.61 -15.54
#